data_e38deac46ef6581ab826eae904cf3bf2
#
_entry.id   e38deac46ef6581ab826eae904cf3bf2
#
_cell.length_a   1.000
_cell.length_b   1.000
_cell.length_c   1.000
_cell.angle_alpha   90.00
_cell.angle_beta   90.00
_cell.angle_gamma   90.00
#
_symmetry.space_group_name_H-M   'P 1'
#
loop_
_entity.id
_entity.type
_entity.pdbx_description
1 polymer ?
#
loop_
_entity_poly.entity_id
_entity_poly.type
_entity_poly.pdbx_seq_one_letter_code
_entity_poly.pdbx_strand_id
1 'polypeptide(L)'
;MLEELVDLDFTLVPTFTIYEANRDVMRARDAEWHARYTLPALQRFFMPDPRLHGSYHFDWTTADEVAWRQAFDLWMQFVNDFKNSGGRVVAGSDAGFIFKLFGFAFIRELELLQEAGFHPLEVIQAATLNGAELIGMEDEIGSLVPGKKADIVLVSENPVRNFKVLYGTGHMYLDRESGELKRIGGVSYTIKDGIVFDAKQLLDDVEAMVLQARDL
;
A
#
# COMPACT_ATOMS: atom_id res chain seq x y z
N MET A 1 9.08 19.85 -18.87
CA MET A 1 9.05 18.40 -18.48
C MET A 1 7.72 18.01 -17.85
N LEU A 2 7.24 18.62 -16.73
CA LEU A 2 5.92 18.26 -16.16
C LEU A 2 4.78 18.54 -17.15
N GLU A 3 4.72 19.72 -17.74
CA GLU A 3 3.72 20.09 -18.75
C GLU A 3 3.74 19.14 -19.94
N GLU A 4 4.91 18.75 -20.44
CA GLU A 4 5.05 17.80 -21.54
C GLU A 4 4.49 16.42 -21.19
N LEU A 5 4.70 15.95 -19.96
CA LEU A 5 4.13 14.67 -19.51
C LEU A 5 2.59 14.74 -19.42
N VAL A 6 2.06 15.86 -18.96
CA VAL A 6 0.61 16.11 -18.89
C VAL A 6 0.03 16.18 -20.30
N ASP A 7 0.67 16.92 -21.22
CA ASP A 7 0.24 17.04 -22.62
C ASP A 7 0.25 15.69 -23.38
N LEU A 8 1.12 14.77 -22.96
CA LEU A 8 1.19 13.40 -23.47
C LEU A 8 0.17 12.43 -22.83
N ASP A 9 -0.70 12.92 -21.94
CA ASP A 9 -1.62 12.08 -21.12
C ASP A 9 -0.87 10.96 -20.37
N PHE A 10 0.36 11.25 -19.91
CA PHE A 10 1.18 10.28 -19.21
C PHE A 10 0.55 9.95 -17.85
N THR A 11 0.49 8.66 -17.52
CA THR A 11 0.04 8.20 -16.21
C THR A 11 1.21 7.69 -15.39
N LEU A 12 1.35 8.16 -14.15
CA LEU A 12 2.41 7.78 -13.24
C LEU A 12 1.91 6.81 -12.16
N VAL A 13 2.60 5.68 -12.00
CA VAL A 13 2.41 4.76 -10.88
C VAL A 13 3.68 4.80 -10.04
N PRO A 14 3.72 5.60 -8.95
CA PRO A 14 4.98 5.91 -8.26
C PRO A 14 5.58 4.75 -7.49
N THR A 15 4.78 3.82 -7.02
CA THR A 15 5.19 2.68 -6.19
C THR A 15 6.10 3.09 -5.02
N PHE A 16 5.73 4.16 -4.32
CA PHE A 16 6.50 4.70 -3.19
C PHE A 16 6.85 3.65 -2.14
N THR A 17 5.94 2.70 -1.94
CA THR A 17 6.08 1.67 -0.91
C THR A 17 7.35 0.85 -1.06
N ILE A 18 7.71 0.42 -2.30
CA ILE A 18 8.90 -0.37 -2.51
C ILE A 18 10.18 0.47 -2.31
N TYR A 19 10.14 1.74 -2.74
CA TYR A 19 11.26 2.66 -2.53
C TYR A 19 11.39 3.12 -1.07
N GLU A 20 10.28 3.25 -0.34
CA GLU A 20 10.30 3.50 1.10
C GLU A 20 10.99 2.36 1.87
N ALA A 21 10.89 1.13 1.40
CA ALA A 21 11.57 0.00 2.03
C ALA A 21 13.09 0.20 2.12
N ASN A 22 13.69 0.85 1.13
CA ASN A 22 15.11 1.23 1.16
C ASN A 22 15.36 2.45 2.05
N ARG A 23 14.41 3.40 2.11
CA ARG A 23 14.49 4.57 3.00
C ARG A 23 14.47 4.17 4.47
N ASP A 24 13.69 3.12 4.80
CA ASP A 24 13.42 2.72 6.18
C ASP A 24 13.27 1.18 6.30
N VAL A 25 14.37 0.49 6.01
CA VAL A 25 14.40 -0.98 5.94
C VAL A 25 14.04 -1.65 7.26
N MET A 26 14.43 -1.05 8.40
CA MET A 26 14.13 -1.59 9.72
C MET A 26 12.63 -1.58 9.98
N ARG A 27 11.95 -0.49 9.65
CA ARG A 27 10.48 -0.39 9.75
C ARG A 27 9.78 -1.40 8.84
N ALA A 28 10.26 -1.59 7.61
CA ALA A 28 9.70 -2.56 6.69
C ALA A 28 9.85 -3.99 7.23
N ARG A 29 11.04 -4.35 7.74
CA ARG A 29 11.36 -5.67 8.27
C ARG A 29 10.61 -6.01 9.55
N ASP A 30 10.48 -5.04 10.45
CA ASP A 30 9.94 -5.25 11.80
C ASP A 30 8.43 -4.94 11.85
N ALA A 31 7.76 -4.85 10.69
CA ALA A 31 6.32 -4.63 10.64
C ALA A 31 5.54 -5.79 11.28
N GLU A 32 4.58 -5.45 12.14
CA GLU A 32 3.86 -6.38 13.02
C GLU A 32 3.17 -7.55 12.30
N TRP A 33 2.78 -7.36 11.04
CA TRP A 33 2.09 -8.38 10.25
C TRP A 33 2.99 -9.53 9.76
N HIS A 34 4.33 -9.35 9.71
CA HIS A 34 5.22 -10.41 9.24
C HIS A 34 5.17 -11.67 10.10
N ALA A 35 5.01 -11.50 11.42
CA ALA A 35 4.91 -12.63 12.34
C ALA A 35 3.68 -13.52 12.10
N ARG A 36 2.63 -13.02 11.45
CA ARG A 36 1.38 -13.75 11.26
C ARG A 36 1.10 -14.12 9.80
N TYR A 37 1.50 -13.25 8.86
CA TYR A 37 1.02 -13.32 7.48
C TYR A 37 2.12 -13.50 6.44
N THR A 38 3.40 -13.60 6.83
CA THR A 38 4.48 -13.83 5.86
C THR A 38 4.94 -15.28 5.89
N LEU A 39 4.81 -15.97 4.78
CA LEU A 39 5.32 -17.33 4.62
C LEU A 39 6.83 -17.38 4.88
N PRO A 40 7.35 -18.44 5.56
CA PRO A 40 8.77 -18.57 5.84
C PRO A 40 9.66 -18.49 4.60
N ALA A 41 9.19 -19.03 3.47
CA ALA A 41 9.91 -18.96 2.20
C ALA A 41 10.04 -17.51 1.69
N LEU A 42 8.97 -16.72 1.79
CA LEU A 42 8.95 -15.31 1.39
C LEU A 42 9.81 -14.47 2.35
N GLN A 43 9.75 -14.77 3.66
CA GLN A 43 10.60 -14.09 4.64
C GLN A 43 12.08 -14.34 4.37
N ARG A 44 12.47 -15.58 4.03
CA ARG A 44 13.86 -15.90 3.61
C ARG A 44 14.25 -15.16 2.33
N PHE A 45 13.34 -15.04 1.37
CA PHE A 45 13.57 -14.29 0.14
C PHE A 45 13.84 -12.81 0.39
N PHE A 46 13.20 -12.22 1.39
CA PHE A 46 13.42 -10.81 1.77
C PHE A 46 14.74 -10.57 2.51
N MET A 47 15.35 -11.62 3.08
CA MET A 47 16.62 -11.45 3.81
C MET A 47 17.76 -11.08 2.86
N PRO A 48 18.71 -10.24 3.32
CA PRO A 48 19.89 -9.88 2.54
C PRO A 48 20.69 -11.12 2.10
N ASP A 49 20.66 -11.43 0.82
CA ASP A 49 21.45 -12.50 0.20
C ASP A 49 21.79 -12.09 -1.24
N PRO A 50 23.08 -11.97 -1.62
CA PRO A 50 23.48 -11.55 -2.96
C PRO A 50 23.03 -12.50 -4.08
N ARG A 51 22.57 -13.70 -3.74
CA ARG A 51 22.02 -14.69 -4.68
C ARG A 51 20.51 -14.51 -4.91
N LEU A 52 19.85 -13.73 -4.07
CA LEU A 52 18.40 -13.50 -4.09
C LEU A 52 18.12 -12.05 -4.43
N HIS A 53 17.08 -11.84 -5.24
CA HIS A 53 16.66 -10.50 -5.64
C HIS A 53 15.61 -9.87 -4.70
N GLY A 54 15.42 -10.43 -3.52
CA GLY A 54 14.42 -9.97 -2.55
C GLY A 54 14.83 -8.77 -1.71
N SER A 55 16.15 -8.48 -1.63
CA SER A 55 16.72 -7.32 -0.95
C SER A 55 18.07 -6.95 -1.55
N TYR A 56 18.31 -5.69 -1.84
CA TYR A 56 19.54 -5.17 -2.48
C TYR A 56 20.19 -4.01 -1.73
N HIS A 57 19.86 -3.85 -0.44
CA HIS A 57 20.37 -2.81 0.45
C HIS A 57 21.39 -3.37 1.48
N PHE A 58 21.80 -4.62 1.34
CA PHE A 58 22.59 -5.34 2.35
C PHE A 58 24.04 -4.84 2.50
N ASP A 59 24.56 -4.07 1.54
CA ASP A 59 25.87 -3.44 1.55
C ASP A 59 25.82 -1.91 1.70
N TRP A 60 24.65 -1.36 1.99
CA TRP A 60 24.47 0.07 2.13
C TRP A 60 25.18 0.64 3.36
N THR A 61 25.84 1.76 3.14
CA THR A 61 26.44 2.58 4.20
C THR A 61 25.48 3.67 4.65
N THR A 62 25.81 4.37 5.74
CA THR A 62 25.05 5.56 6.18
C THR A 62 24.96 6.63 5.08
N ALA A 63 25.99 6.76 4.23
CA ALA A 63 25.98 7.71 3.13
C ALA A 63 24.94 7.31 2.07
N ASP A 64 24.82 6.03 1.77
CA ASP A 64 23.82 5.51 0.82
C ASP A 64 22.40 5.74 1.35
N GLU A 65 22.15 5.45 2.64
CA GLU A 65 20.87 5.69 3.27
C GLU A 65 20.46 7.17 3.25
N VAL A 66 21.42 8.07 3.53
CA VAL A 66 21.17 9.53 3.49
C VAL A 66 20.86 9.98 2.05
N ALA A 67 21.66 9.54 1.09
CA ALA A 67 21.43 9.87 -0.32
C ALA A 67 20.05 9.34 -0.81
N TRP A 68 19.69 8.14 -0.40
CA TRP A 68 18.40 7.56 -0.76
C TRP A 68 17.22 8.34 -0.17
N ARG A 69 17.28 8.75 1.10
CA ARG A 69 16.24 9.60 1.71
C ARG A 69 16.05 10.89 0.95
N GLN A 70 17.14 11.56 0.58
CA GLN A 70 17.08 12.79 -0.21
C GLN A 70 16.45 12.56 -1.60
N ALA A 71 16.84 11.48 -2.27
CA ALA A 71 16.24 11.11 -3.56
C ALA A 71 14.76 10.78 -3.44
N PHE A 72 14.36 10.10 -2.36
CA PHE A 72 12.96 9.77 -2.10
C PHE A 72 12.11 11.01 -1.84
N ASP A 73 12.61 12.00 -1.10
CA ASP A 73 11.93 13.27 -0.86
C ASP A 73 11.72 14.05 -2.17
N LEU A 74 12.73 14.09 -3.05
CA LEU A 74 12.60 14.68 -4.39
C LEU A 74 11.58 13.93 -5.25
N TRP A 75 11.55 12.61 -5.15
CA TRP A 75 10.58 11.77 -5.84
C TRP A 75 9.14 12.08 -5.39
N MET A 76 8.91 12.19 -4.09
CA MET A 76 7.61 12.56 -3.55
C MET A 76 7.16 13.96 -4.02
N GLN A 77 8.07 14.93 -4.00
CA GLN A 77 7.81 16.29 -4.51
C GLN A 77 7.43 16.24 -6.00
N PHE A 78 8.23 15.55 -6.82
CA PHE A 78 7.95 15.42 -8.25
C PHE A 78 6.56 14.84 -8.54
N VAL A 79 6.17 13.77 -7.82
CA VAL A 79 4.86 13.13 -8.01
C VAL A 79 3.72 14.06 -7.61
N ASN A 80 3.89 14.81 -6.52
CA ASN A 80 2.90 15.81 -6.09
C ASN A 80 2.80 16.99 -7.07
N ASP A 81 3.92 17.50 -7.57
CA ASP A 81 3.94 18.56 -8.56
C ASP A 81 3.33 18.10 -9.89
N PHE A 82 3.60 16.86 -10.31
CA PHE A 82 2.97 16.27 -11.49
C PHE A 82 1.45 16.20 -11.36
N LYS A 83 0.94 15.69 -10.22
CA LYS A 83 -0.49 15.68 -9.91
C LYS A 83 -1.08 17.11 -9.91
N ASN A 84 -0.42 18.06 -9.26
CA ASN A 84 -0.90 19.45 -9.19
C ASN A 84 -0.88 20.17 -10.56
N SER A 85 -0.07 19.69 -11.50
CA SER A 85 -0.06 20.13 -12.89
C SER A 85 -1.14 19.49 -13.76
N GLY A 86 -1.99 18.61 -13.18
CA GLY A 86 -3.07 17.91 -13.88
C GLY A 86 -2.70 16.50 -14.36
N GLY A 87 -1.52 15.99 -14.00
CA GLY A 87 -1.08 14.64 -14.34
C GLY A 87 -1.86 13.55 -13.59
N ARG A 88 -2.12 12.44 -14.26
CA ARG A 88 -2.82 11.28 -13.66
C ARG A 88 -1.84 10.44 -12.86
N VAL A 89 -2.13 10.25 -11.57
CA VAL A 89 -1.39 9.36 -10.67
C VAL A 89 -2.28 8.20 -10.25
N VAL A 90 -1.73 6.97 -10.29
CA VAL A 90 -2.41 5.73 -9.90
C VAL A 90 -1.64 5.09 -8.75
N ALA A 91 -2.34 4.62 -7.73
CA ALA A 91 -1.74 3.90 -6.62
C ALA A 91 -1.30 2.48 -7.04
N GLY A 92 -0.05 2.14 -6.78
CA GLY A 92 0.53 0.81 -6.97
C GLY A 92 1.64 0.58 -5.96
N SER A 93 1.85 -0.63 -5.47
CA SER A 93 2.75 -0.91 -4.35
C SER A 93 4.01 -1.67 -4.72
N ASP A 94 4.04 -2.33 -5.88
CA ASP A 94 5.13 -3.24 -6.27
C ASP A 94 5.52 -4.21 -5.14
N ALA A 95 4.51 -4.80 -4.45
CA ALA A 95 4.72 -5.68 -3.31
C ALA A 95 5.38 -6.99 -3.73
N GLY A 96 6.11 -7.62 -2.81
CA GLY A 96 6.82 -8.88 -3.03
C GLY A 96 8.34 -8.76 -2.92
N PHE A 97 8.87 -7.56 -2.64
CA PHE A 97 10.28 -7.26 -2.40
C PHE A 97 10.47 -6.55 -1.07
N ILE A 98 11.67 -6.58 -0.52
CA ILE A 98 12.18 -5.78 0.62
C ILE A 98 11.14 -5.64 1.74
N PHE A 99 10.64 -6.78 2.23
CA PHE A 99 9.65 -6.85 3.32
C PHE A 99 8.30 -6.15 3.03
N LYS A 100 7.97 -5.88 1.76
CA LYS A 100 6.66 -5.35 1.38
C LYS A 100 5.70 -6.49 1.05
N LEU A 101 4.77 -6.76 1.98
CA LEU A 101 3.82 -7.85 1.89
C LEU A 101 2.57 -7.43 1.11
N PHE A 102 2.06 -8.33 0.28
CA PHE A 102 0.82 -8.16 -0.47
C PHE A 102 -0.35 -7.75 0.45
N GLY A 103 -1.23 -6.89 -0.02
CA GLY A 103 -2.34 -6.32 0.73
C GLY A 103 -1.90 -5.19 1.68
N PHE A 104 -0.92 -5.42 2.54
CA PHE A 104 -0.42 -4.43 3.49
C PHE A 104 0.34 -3.29 2.80
N ALA A 105 1.18 -3.62 1.83
CA ALA A 105 1.97 -2.64 1.08
C ALA A 105 1.07 -1.65 0.32
N PHE A 106 -0.07 -2.09 -0.20
CA PHE A 106 -0.98 -1.19 -0.91
C PHE A 106 -1.57 -0.12 0.02
N ILE A 107 -1.95 -0.47 1.23
CA ILE A 107 -2.46 0.53 2.20
C ILE A 107 -1.33 1.50 2.59
N ARG A 108 -0.09 1.00 2.71
CA ARG A 108 1.06 1.89 2.94
C ARG A 108 1.31 2.83 1.77
N GLU A 109 1.07 2.42 0.53
CA GLU A 109 1.13 3.32 -0.63
C GLU A 109 0.16 4.50 -0.51
N LEU A 110 -1.07 4.25 -0.04
CA LEU A 110 -2.04 5.32 0.22
C LEU A 110 -1.56 6.31 1.28
N GLU A 111 -0.94 5.82 2.35
CA GLU A 111 -0.33 6.69 3.37
C GLU A 111 0.82 7.51 2.79
N LEU A 112 1.64 6.93 1.89
CA LEU A 112 2.78 7.60 1.26
C LEU A 112 2.34 8.64 0.24
N LEU A 113 1.29 8.40 -0.52
CA LEU A 113 0.69 9.43 -1.38
C LEU A 113 0.21 10.62 -0.56
N GLN A 114 -0.40 10.39 0.61
CA GLN A 114 -0.75 11.47 1.52
C GLN A 114 0.48 12.16 2.11
N GLU A 115 1.55 11.43 2.46
CA GLU A 115 2.83 11.99 2.90
C GLU A 115 3.45 12.88 1.82
N ALA A 116 3.30 12.51 0.54
CA ALA A 116 3.73 13.30 -0.61
C ALA A 116 2.93 14.58 -0.85
N GLY A 117 1.82 14.80 -0.13
CA GLY A 117 1.01 16.00 -0.21
C GLY A 117 -0.33 15.85 -0.92
N PHE A 118 -0.76 14.64 -1.25
CA PHE A 118 -2.09 14.39 -1.79
C PHE A 118 -3.16 14.62 -0.73
N HIS A 119 -4.26 15.27 -1.11
CA HIS A 119 -5.45 15.29 -0.27
C HIS A 119 -6.05 13.88 -0.18
N PRO A 120 -6.65 13.47 0.98
CA PRO A 120 -7.17 12.11 1.13
C PRO A 120 -8.14 11.63 0.03
N LEU A 121 -8.97 12.52 -0.52
CA LEU A 121 -9.85 12.16 -1.63
C LEU A 121 -9.09 11.94 -2.95
N GLU A 122 -8.00 12.67 -3.19
CA GLU A 122 -7.12 12.45 -4.35
C GLU A 122 -6.41 11.09 -4.23
N VAL A 123 -6.03 10.70 -3.02
CA VAL A 123 -5.47 9.35 -2.75
C VAL A 123 -6.49 8.25 -3.08
N ILE A 124 -7.75 8.42 -2.66
CA ILE A 124 -8.81 7.46 -2.99
C ILE A 124 -9.05 7.42 -4.50
N GLN A 125 -9.07 8.56 -5.16
CA GLN A 125 -9.20 8.63 -6.62
C GLN A 125 -8.04 7.92 -7.32
N ALA A 126 -6.81 8.13 -6.87
CA ALA A 126 -5.63 7.43 -7.39
C ALA A 126 -5.70 5.90 -7.19
N ALA A 127 -6.35 5.46 -6.12
CA ALA A 127 -6.55 4.05 -5.79
C ALA A 127 -7.76 3.40 -6.48
N THR A 128 -8.59 4.16 -7.18
CA THR A 128 -9.86 3.69 -7.76
C THR A 128 -10.06 4.16 -9.19
N LEU A 129 -10.63 5.35 -9.38
CA LEU A 129 -11.06 5.85 -10.70
C LEU A 129 -9.87 6.03 -11.66
N ASN A 130 -8.77 6.62 -11.20
CA ASN A 130 -7.61 6.83 -12.07
C ASN A 130 -7.02 5.50 -12.59
N GLY A 131 -7.08 4.43 -11.76
CA GLY A 131 -6.68 3.09 -12.18
C GLY A 131 -7.62 2.50 -13.23
N ALA A 132 -8.92 2.74 -13.09
CA ALA A 132 -9.92 2.31 -14.08
C ALA A 132 -9.71 3.04 -15.43
N GLU A 133 -9.49 4.36 -15.39
CA GLU A 133 -9.18 5.17 -16.56
C GLU A 133 -7.90 4.73 -17.26
N LEU A 134 -6.82 4.42 -16.50
CA LEU A 134 -5.55 3.93 -17.06
C LEU A 134 -5.72 2.67 -17.93
N ILE A 135 -6.64 1.78 -17.52
CA ILE A 135 -6.89 0.52 -18.25
C ILE A 135 -8.10 0.56 -19.17
N GLY A 136 -8.74 1.75 -19.34
CA GLY A 136 -9.90 1.95 -20.21
C GLY A 136 -11.17 1.23 -19.72
N MET A 137 -11.36 1.13 -18.41
CA MET A 137 -12.51 0.44 -17.79
C MET A 137 -13.33 1.37 -16.87
N GLU A 138 -13.17 2.67 -17.00
CA GLU A 138 -13.85 3.66 -16.16
C GLU A 138 -15.39 3.60 -16.26
N ASP A 139 -15.93 3.10 -17.36
CA ASP A 139 -17.37 2.87 -17.52
C ASP A 139 -17.87 1.65 -16.76
N GLU A 140 -16.98 0.69 -16.41
CA GLU A 140 -17.35 -0.56 -15.75
C GLU A 140 -17.01 -0.58 -14.25
N ILE A 141 -15.90 0.03 -13.84
CA ILE A 141 -15.34 -0.02 -12.48
C ILE A 141 -14.82 1.36 -12.02
N GLY A 142 -14.20 1.40 -10.84
CA GLY A 142 -13.48 2.58 -10.32
C GLY A 142 -14.35 3.59 -9.59
N SER A 143 -15.69 3.49 -9.66
CA SER A 143 -16.61 4.36 -8.91
C SER A 143 -17.92 3.66 -8.56
N LEU A 144 -18.55 4.10 -7.47
CA LEU A 144 -19.84 3.58 -6.99
C LEU A 144 -20.99 4.28 -7.69
N VAL A 145 -21.30 3.81 -8.90
CA VAL A 145 -22.40 4.35 -9.73
C VAL A 145 -23.30 3.18 -10.18
N PRO A 146 -24.64 3.33 -10.15
CA PRO A 146 -25.53 2.31 -10.67
C PRO A 146 -25.20 1.91 -12.11
N GLY A 147 -25.15 0.61 -12.37
CA GLY A 147 -24.79 0.05 -13.68
C GLY A 147 -23.34 -0.40 -13.81
N LYS A 148 -22.45 0.01 -12.89
CA LYS A 148 -21.08 -0.53 -12.84
C LYS A 148 -21.00 -1.82 -12.03
N LYS A 149 -19.91 -2.55 -12.20
CA LYS A 149 -19.58 -3.74 -11.40
C LYS A 149 -19.49 -3.39 -9.93
N ALA A 150 -19.98 -4.29 -9.08
CA ALA A 150 -19.92 -4.13 -7.64
C ALA A 150 -18.50 -4.49 -7.13
N ASP A 151 -17.56 -3.56 -7.28
CA ASP A 151 -16.21 -3.60 -6.71
C ASP A 151 -16.19 -2.66 -5.50
N ILE A 152 -16.37 -3.19 -4.29
CA ILE A 152 -16.67 -2.41 -3.08
C ILE A 152 -15.84 -2.92 -1.91
N VAL A 153 -15.30 -2.00 -1.11
CA VAL A 153 -14.67 -2.30 0.19
C VAL A 153 -15.54 -1.76 1.30
N LEU A 154 -15.87 -2.60 2.28
CA LEU A 154 -16.66 -2.22 3.46
C LEU A 154 -15.75 -2.11 4.69
N VAL A 155 -15.77 -0.93 5.30
CA VAL A 155 -15.02 -0.61 6.53
C VAL A 155 -15.95 0.07 7.54
N SER A 156 -15.67 -0.11 8.84
CA SER A 156 -16.48 0.49 9.91
C SER A 156 -16.14 1.96 10.20
N GLU A 157 -15.00 2.44 9.69
CA GLU A 157 -14.49 3.78 9.97
C GLU A 157 -14.23 4.54 8.66
N ASN A 158 -14.09 5.87 8.79
CA ASN A 158 -13.89 6.74 7.64
C ASN A 158 -12.43 6.74 7.15
N PRO A 159 -12.10 6.13 6.00
CA PRO A 159 -10.74 6.08 5.46
C PRO A 159 -10.17 7.45 5.08
N VAL A 160 -11.02 8.44 4.78
CA VAL A 160 -10.58 9.82 4.50
C VAL A 160 -9.92 10.47 5.72
N ARG A 161 -10.27 10.02 6.93
CA ARG A 161 -9.64 10.49 8.17
C ARG A 161 -8.37 9.72 8.52
N ASN A 162 -8.32 8.44 8.15
CA ASN A 162 -7.24 7.55 8.54
C ASN A 162 -7.18 6.33 7.62
N PHE A 163 -6.24 6.28 6.68
CA PHE A 163 -6.07 5.14 5.78
C PHE A 163 -5.74 3.83 6.50
N LYS A 164 -5.23 3.88 7.73
CA LYS A 164 -4.94 2.65 8.52
C LYS A 164 -6.17 1.80 8.80
N VAL A 165 -7.38 2.38 8.69
CA VAL A 165 -8.63 1.62 8.81
C VAL A 165 -8.83 0.62 7.67
N LEU A 166 -8.08 0.77 6.56
CA LEU A 166 -8.09 -0.13 5.42
C LEU A 166 -7.17 -1.35 5.57
N TYR A 167 -6.25 -1.37 6.55
CA TYR A 167 -5.54 -2.60 6.87
C TYR A 167 -6.54 -3.67 7.30
N GLY A 168 -6.48 -4.87 6.73
CA GLY A 168 -7.36 -5.98 7.12
C GLY A 168 -7.28 -6.30 8.62
N THR A 169 -6.11 -6.10 9.22
CA THR A 169 -5.86 -6.26 10.66
C THR A 169 -6.41 -5.12 11.51
N GLY A 170 -6.87 -4.02 10.92
CA GLY A 170 -7.17 -2.78 11.67
C GLY A 170 -5.91 -2.06 12.14
N HIS A 171 -6.07 -1.11 13.05
CA HIS A 171 -4.99 -0.32 13.62
C HIS A 171 -5.10 -0.19 15.13
N MET A 172 -3.99 0.14 15.80
CA MET A 172 -3.98 0.39 17.24
C MET A 172 -4.61 1.75 17.55
N TYR A 173 -5.49 1.77 18.52
CA TYR A 173 -6.19 2.94 19.03
C TYR A 173 -6.02 3.04 20.55
N LEU A 174 -5.63 4.21 21.04
CA LEU A 174 -5.62 4.51 22.46
C LEU A 174 -6.98 5.11 22.85
N ASP A 175 -7.76 4.33 23.58
CA ASP A 175 -8.96 4.82 24.22
C ASP A 175 -8.56 5.77 25.37
N ARG A 176 -8.79 7.05 25.18
CA ARG A 176 -8.36 8.08 26.16
C ARG A 176 -9.20 8.09 27.43
N GLU A 177 -10.38 7.51 27.42
CA GLU A 177 -11.26 7.43 28.60
C GLU A 177 -10.84 6.27 29.50
N SER A 178 -10.59 5.09 28.93
CA SER A 178 -10.15 3.92 29.68
C SER A 178 -8.62 3.81 29.86
N GLY A 179 -7.84 4.52 29.04
CA GLY A 179 -6.39 4.38 28.98
C GLY A 179 -5.92 3.09 28.30
N GLU A 180 -6.82 2.32 27.71
CA GLU A 180 -6.52 1.02 27.08
C GLU A 180 -6.14 1.16 25.62
N LEU A 181 -5.16 0.35 25.18
CA LEU A 181 -4.87 0.15 23.79
C LEU A 181 -5.81 -0.91 23.20
N LYS A 182 -6.56 -0.54 22.18
CA LYS A 182 -7.49 -1.42 21.48
C LYS A 182 -7.09 -1.51 20.01
N ARG A 183 -7.31 -2.66 19.40
CA ARG A 183 -7.22 -2.79 17.94
C ARG A 183 -8.62 -2.61 17.36
N ILE A 184 -8.77 -1.63 16.49
CA ILE A 184 -10.07 -1.25 15.91
C ILE A 184 -9.97 -1.17 14.38
N GLY A 185 -11.12 -1.13 13.72
CA GLY A 185 -11.21 -0.96 12.27
C GLY A 185 -10.80 -2.19 11.47
N GLY A 186 -10.33 -1.93 10.29
CA GLY A 186 -10.00 -2.92 9.29
C GLY A 186 -11.15 -3.20 8.34
N VAL A 187 -10.78 -3.69 7.15
CA VAL A 187 -11.75 -4.12 6.14
C VAL A 187 -12.57 -5.28 6.70
N SER A 188 -13.89 -5.16 6.60
CA SER A 188 -14.83 -6.23 6.95
C SER A 188 -15.07 -7.14 5.74
N TYR A 189 -15.42 -6.54 4.61
CA TYR A 189 -15.70 -7.26 3.38
C TYR A 189 -15.06 -6.56 2.19
N THR A 190 -14.59 -7.34 1.24
CA THR A 190 -14.27 -6.90 -0.11
C THR A 190 -15.24 -7.57 -1.06
N ILE A 191 -15.87 -6.80 -1.93
CA ILE A 191 -16.77 -7.31 -2.96
C ILE A 191 -16.07 -7.07 -4.30
N LYS A 192 -15.95 -8.13 -5.10
CA LYS A 192 -15.35 -8.09 -6.43
C LYS A 192 -16.33 -8.67 -7.43
N ASP A 193 -16.79 -7.84 -8.38
CA ASP A 193 -17.79 -8.22 -9.38
C ASP A 193 -19.03 -8.88 -8.75
N GLY A 194 -19.48 -8.35 -7.58
CA GLY A 194 -20.59 -8.87 -6.80
C GLY A 194 -20.28 -10.07 -5.90
N ILE A 195 -19.10 -10.68 -6.00
CA ILE A 195 -18.69 -11.78 -5.13
C ILE A 195 -18.15 -11.20 -3.81
N VAL A 196 -18.73 -11.66 -2.69
CA VAL A 196 -18.39 -11.17 -1.35
C VAL A 196 -17.26 -12.02 -0.75
N PHE A 197 -16.21 -11.37 -0.29
CA PHE A 197 -15.11 -11.97 0.45
C PHE A 197 -15.10 -11.41 1.88
N ASP A 198 -15.13 -12.28 2.88
CA ASP A 198 -14.92 -11.91 4.27
C ASP A 198 -13.42 -11.68 4.51
N ALA A 199 -13.05 -10.43 4.75
CA ALA A 199 -11.64 -10.07 4.89
C ALA A 199 -11.00 -10.64 6.17
N LYS A 200 -11.79 -10.87 7.22
CA LYS A 200 -11.29 -11.47 8.46
C LYS A 200 -11.02 -12.97 8.26
N GLN A 201 -11.94 -13.68 7.62
CA GLN A 201 -11.75 -15.09 7.29
C GLN A 201 -10.53 -15.29 6.39
N LEU A 202 -10.33 -14.43 5.37
CA LEU A 202 -9.13 -14.51 4.53
C LEU A 202 -7.83 -14.33 5.31
N LEU A 203 -7.82 -13.43 6.30
CA LEU A 203 -6.65 -13.25 7.18
C LEU A 203 -6.41 -14.48 8.06
N ASP A 204 -7.45 -15.07 8.63
CA ASP A 204 -7.35 -16.27 9.44
C ASP A 204 -6.84 -17.46 8.60
N ASP A 205 -7.33 -17.60 7.36
CA ASP A 205 -6.87 -18.62 6.43
C ASP A 205 -5.36 -18.46 6.08
N VAL A 206 -4.92 -17.22 5.83
CA VAL A 206 -3.49 -16.95 5.56
C VAL A 206 -2.64 -17.23 6.80
N GLU A 207 -3.10 -16.86 8.00
CA GLU A 207 -2.39 -17.15 9.25
C GLU A 207 -2.24 -18.65 9.45
N ALA A 208 -3.30 -19.44 9.22
CA ALA A 208 -3.27 -20.89 9.30
C ALA A 208 -2.26 -21.50 8.32
N MET A 209 -2.22 -20.98 7.07
CA MET A 209 -1.22 -21.40 6.07
C MET A 209 0.21 -21.10 6.52
N VAL A 210 0.44 -19.92 7.12
CA VAL A 210 1.77 -19.52 7.62
C VAL A 210 2.20 -20.40 8.79
N LEU A 211 1.30 -20.71 9.72
CA LEU A 211 1.57 -21.60 10.85
C LEU A 211 1.93 -23.01 10.34
N GLN A 212 1.14 -23.57 9.44
CA GLN A 212 1.44 -24.89 8.85
C GLN A 212 2.79 -24.92 8.14
N ALA A 213 3.17 -23.83 7.45
CA ALA A 213 4.45 -23.75 6.74
C ALA A 213 5.67 -23.58 7.66
N ARG A 214 5.47 -23.26 8.95
CA ARG A 214 6.55 -23.18 9.95
C ARG A 214 6.89 -24.51 10.58
N ASP A 215 5.93 -25.43 10.59
CA ASP A 215 6.09 -26.77 11.16
C ASP A 215 6.75 -27.75 10.18
N LEU A 216 7.02 -27.31 8.95
CA LEU A 216 7.71 -28.05 7.87
C LEU A 216 9.18 -27.62 7.76
#